data_758abb05cf0eb41f5fa5b650990a7346
#
_entry.id   758abb05cf0eb41f5fa5b650990a7346
#
_cell.length_a   1.000
_cell.length_b   1.000
_cell.length_c   1.000
_cell.angle_alpha   90.00
_cell.angle_beta   90.00
_cell.angle_gamma   90.00
#
_symmetry.space_group_name_H-M   'P 1'
#
loop_
_entity.id
_entity.type
_entity.pdbx_description
1 polymer ?
#
loop_
_entity_poly.entity_id
_entity_poly.type
_entity_poly.pdbx_seq_one_letter_code
_entity_poly.pdbx_strand_id
1 'polypeptide(L)'
;MDFVRLEPLANVSYITELLIWLLTLVVWVYTPGLLGVVLEAGWQDNPDSGAVYISRFVSYGLFRFLVYLLGSLSMGLTVLRLLSRSGFVPQGNYIGILSTLALLFGGMYLFLYIRSLSFKLWRYILLDKFSGGLLTQDYFFQDWIRALLMAVVSLLTFAPLTTEALWAIAGGAFLLVQLLGIVQVVRRLTQASTGFLFLFLYLCAHEVAPFLYIAGATIYLSRGDLLLLNTFQ
;
A
#
# COMPACT_ATOMS: atom_id res chain seq x y z
N MET A 1 -39.23 15.95 -9.06
CA MET A 1 -37.77 15.79 -9.26
C MET A 1 -37.27 14.92 -8.12
N ASP A 2 -37.28 13.63 -8.31
CA ASP A 2 -36.70 12.71 -7.32
C ASP A 2 -35.20 12.88 -7.36
N PHE A 3 -34.67 13.61 -6.39
CA PHE A 3 -33.24 13.61 -6.14
C PHE A 3 -32.87 12.14 -5.89
N VAL A 4 -32.11 11.55 -6.84
CA VAL A 4 -31.51 10.23 -6.65
C VAL A 4 -30.75 10.31 -5.32
N ARG A 5 -31.29 9.72 -4.26
CA ARG A 5 -30.58 9.52 -3.01
C ARG A 5 -29.45 8.54 -3.32
N LEU A 6 -28.31 9.08 -3.72
CA LEU A 6 -27.09 8.30 -3.84
C LEU A 6 -26.88 7.60 -2.50
N GLU A 7 -26.72 6.30 -2.53
CA GLU A 7 -26.47 5.51 -1.32
C GLU A 7 -25.24 6.06 -0.60
N PRO A 8 -25.24 6.16 0.74
CA PRO A 8 -24.11 6.72 1.52
C PRO A 8 -22.75 6.15 1.15
N LEU A 9 -22.69 4.84 0.91
CA LEU A 9 -21.47 4.16 0.48
C LEU A 9 -20.98 4.66 -0.88
N ALA A 10 -21.87 4.86 -1.85
CA ALA A 10 -21.50 5.35 -3.17
C ALA A 10 -20.91 6.76 -3.08
N ASN A 11 -21.54 7.66 -2.32
CA ASN A 11 -21.05 9.02 -2.13
C ASN A 11 -19.66 9.06 -1.50
N VAL A 12 -19.46 8.35 -0.39
CA VAL A 12 -18.16 8.27 0.29
C VAL A 12 -17.10 7.70 -0.64
N SER A 13 -17.45 6.64 -1.38
CA SER A 13 -16.53 5.99 -2.31
C SER A 13 -16.12 6.91 -3.46
N TYR A 14 -17.06 7.65 -4.10
CA TYR A 14 -16.75 8.57 -5.18
C TYR A 14 -15.90 9.74 -4.73
N ILE A 15 -16.20 10.33 -3.56
CA ILE A 15 -15.39 11.44 -3.02
C ILE A 15 -13.98 10.95 -2.70
N THR A 16 -13.83 9.77 -2.10
CA THR A 16 -12.52 9.20 -1.77
C THR A 16 -11.74 8.86 -3.03
N GLU A 17 -12.38 8.31 -4.06
CA GLU A 17 -11.73 8.01 -5.34
C GLU A 17 -11.26 9.29 -6.05
N LEU A 18 -12.07 10.34 -6.04
CA LEU A 18 -11.67 11.65 -6.57
C LEU A 18 -10.44 12.19 -5.82
N LEU A 19 -10.41 12.06 -4.50
CA LEU A 19 -9.25 12.46 -3.69
C LEU A 19 -7.99 11.64 -4.04
N ILE A 20 -8.13 10.33 -4.25
CA ILE A 20 -7.04 9.44 -4.69
C ILE A 20 -6.46 9.94 -6.01
N TRP A 21 -7.29 10.26 -6.99
CA TRP A 21 -6.84 10.74 -8.29
C TRP A 21 -6.25 12.14 -8.24
N LEU A 22 -6.77 13.03 -7.41
CA LEU A 22 -6.13 14.33 -7.15
C LEU A 22 -4.74 14.17 -6.55
N LEU A 23 -4.59 13.28 -5.55
CA LEU A 23 -3.27 12.98 -4.97
C LEU A 23 -2.33 12.34 -5.99
N THR A 24 -2.83 11.44 -6.83
CA THR A 24 -2.06 10.82 -7.91
C THR A 24 -1.56 11.89 -8.89
N LEU A 25 -2.43 12.83 -9.28
CA LEU A 25 -2.07 13.94 -10.14
C LEU A 25 -1.02 14.85 -9.49
N VAL A 26 -1.17 15.17 -8.20
CA VAL A 26 -0.20 15.97 -7.46
C VAL A 26 1.16 15.26 -7.46
N VAL A 27 1.21 13.98 -7.12
CA VAL A 27 2.44 13.18 -7.15
C VAL A 27 3.05 13.18 -8.55
N TRP A 28 2.24 13.01 -9.60
CA TRP A 28 2.70 12.98 -10.98
C TRP A 28 3.26 14.33 -11.45
N VAL A 29 2.59 15.45 -11.15
CA VAL A 29 3.02 16.80 -11.54
C VAL A 29 4.34 17.17 -10.85
N TYR A 30 4.51 16.80 -9.59
CA TYR A 30 5.76 17.08 -8.86
C TYR A 30 6.92 16.15 -9.22
N THR A 31 6.66 15.06 -9.95
CA THR A 31 7.68 14.07 -10.32
C THR A 31 7.60 13.70 -11.80
N PRO A 32 7.69 14.68 -12.72
CA PRO A 32 7.65 14.40 -14.15
C PRO A 32 8.81 13.47 -14.52
N GLY A 33 8.53 12.38 -15.24
CA GLY A 33 9.55 11.41 -15.64
C GLY A 33 9.98 10.43 -14.54
N LEU A 34 9.39 10.47 -13.34
CA LEU A 34 9.72 9.53 -12.26
C LEU A 34 9.56 8.06 -12.70
N LEU A 35 8.57 7.76 -13.54
CA LEU A 35 8.38 6.42 -14.06
C LEU A 35 9.61 5.94 -14.84
N GLY A 36 10.18 6.77 -15.70
CA GLY A 36 11.43 6.48 -16.42
C GLY A 36 12.59 6.24 -15.45
N VAL A 37 12.76 7.15 -14.50
CA VAL A 37 13.82 7.04 -13.47
C VAL A 37 13.65 5.79 -12.62
N VAL A 38 12.42 5.41 -12.26
CA VAL A 38 12.12 4.18 -11.51
C VAL A 38 12.46 2.93 -12.32
N LEU A 39 12.06 2.91 -13.58
CA LEU A 39 12.35 1.78 -14.47
C LEU A 39 13.86 1.64 -14.72
N GLU A 40 14.56 2.76 -14.93
CA GLU A 40 16.01 2.75 -15.08
C GLU A 40 16.75 2.41 -13.78
N ALA A 41 16.37 3.02 -12.65
CA ALA A 41 17.01 2.79 -11.36
C ALA A 41 16.83 1.36 -10.84
N GLY A 42 15.73 0.69 -11.18
CA GLY A 42 15.51 -0.72 -10.85
C GLY A 42 16.54 -1.66 -11.53
N TRP A 43 17.20 -1.20 -12.59
CA TRP A 43 18.19 -1.97 -13.37
C TRP A 43 19.62 -1.44 -13.22
N GLN A 44 19.82 -0.18 -12.79
CA GLN A 44 21.11 0.46 -12.61
C GLN A 44 21.56 0.42 -11.15
N ASP A 45 22.84 0.16 -10.93
CA ASP A 45 23.44 0.10 -9.60
C ASP A 45 23.83 1.50 -9.04
N ASN A 46 23.17 2.57 -9.48
CA ASN A 46 23.45 3.94 -9.02
C ASN A 46 22.47 4.37 -7.94
N PRO A 47 22.90 4.43 -6.64
CA PRO A 47 22.01 4.67 -5.51
C PRO A 47 21.43 6.09 -5.44
N ASP A 48 22.09 7.05 -6.06
CA ASP A 48 21.77 8.47 -5.87
C ASP A 48 20.79 9.01 -6.92
N SER A 49 20.57 8.30 -8.03
CA SER A 49 19.81 8.83 -9.17
C SER A 49 18.35 9.16 -8.83
N GLY A 50 17.65 8.26 -8.15
CA GLY A 50 16.23 8.45 -7.84
C GLY A 50 15.97 9.43 -6.69
N ALA A 51 16.72 9.32 -5.59
CA ALA A 51 16.57 10.22 -4.44
C ALA A 51 16.99 11.65 -4.81
N VAL A 52 18.08 11.80 -5.57
CA VAL A 52 18.56 13.10 -6.08
C VAL A 52 17.55 13.69 -7.07
N TYR A 53 16.97 12.88 -7.95
CA TYR A 53 15.94 13.33 -8.88
C TYR A 53 14.71 13.88 -8.13
N ILE A 54 14.18 13.14 -7.17
CA ILE A 54 13.01 13.56 -6.39
C ILE A 54 13.33 14.83 -5.60
N SER A 55 14.51 14.90 -4.97
CA SER A 55 14.90 16.06 -4.14
C SER A 55 14.99 17.38 -4.88
N ARG A 56 15.08 17.35 -6.21
CA ARG A 56 15.04 18.56 -7.06
C ARG A 56 13.66 19.23 -7.09
N PHE A 57 12.59 18.46 -6.89
CA PHE A 57 11.22 18.94 -7.02
C PHE A 57 10.50 19.08 -5.69
N VAL A 58 10.73 18.12 -4.79
CA VAL A 58 10.02 18.04 -3.50
C VAL A 58 10.95 17.44 -2.45
N SER A 59 10.79 17.85 -1.18
CA SER A 59 11.53 17.17 -0.10
C SER A 59 11.16 15.68 -0.07
N TYR A 60 12.17 14.82 0.06
CA TYR A 60 12.00 13.37 0.09
C TYR A 60 10.99 12.92 1.17
N GLY A 61 10.98 13.60 2.32
CA GLY A 61 10.03 13.31 3.42
C GLY A 61 8.58 13.60 3.03
N LEU A 62 8.32 14.74 2.38
CA LEU A 62 6.98 15.10 1.92
C LEU A 62 6.50 14.15 0.82
N PHE A 63 7.36 13.84 -0.14
CA PHE A 63 7.01 12.91 -1.21
C PHE A 63 6.66 11.52 -0.65
N ARG A 64 7.43 11.02 0.30
CA ARG A 64 7.15 9.75 0.98
C ARG A 64 5.83 9.77 1.75
N PHE A 65 5.54 10.87 2.43
CA PHE A 65 4.26 11.06 3.09
C PHE A 65 3.10 10.99 2.11
N LEU A 66 3.20 11.67 0.96
CA LEU A 66 2.18 11.64 -0.09
C LEU A 66 1.98 10.23 -0.68
N VAL A 67 3.06 9.49 -0.91
CA VAL A 67 2.99 8.09 -1.40
C VAL A 67 2.30 7.19 -0.38
N TYR A 68 2.60 7.34 0.91
CA TYR A 68 1.94 6.55 1.96
C TYR A 68 0.47 6.93 2.11
N LEU A 69 0.15 8.21 2.01
CA LEU A 69 -1.23 8.69 2.03
C LEU A 69 -2.02 8.12 0.85
N LEU A 70 -1.46 8.21 -0.36
CA LEU A 70 -2.07 7.66 -1.57
C LEU A 70 -2.28 6.15 -1.47
N GLY A 71 -1.25 5.40 -1.08
CA GLY A 71 -1.31 3.95 -0.96
C GLY A 71 -2.31 3.48 0.09
N SER A 72 -2.34 4.12 1.26
CA SER A 72 -3.27 3.75 2.35
C SER A 72 -4.72 4.10 2.02
N LEU A 73 -4.98 5.24 1.35
CA LEU A 73 -6.34 5.59 0.88
C LEU A 73 -6.82 4.61 -0.18
N SER A 74 -6.00 4.30 -1.17
CA SER A 74 -6.36 3.37 -2.25
C SER A 74 -6.62 1.97 -1.74
N MET A 75 -5.76 1.46 -0.86
CA MET A 75 -5.97 0.16 -0.20
C MET A 75 -7.20 0.16 0.70
N GLY A 76 -7.37 1.19 1.52
CA GLY A 76 -8.52 1.34 2.43
C GLY A 76 -9.84 1.37 1.67
N LEU A 77 -9.94 2.15 0.58
CA LEU A 77 -11.13 2.20 -0.27
C LEU A 77 -11.40 0.86 -0.96
N THR A 78 -10.35 0.23 -1.51
CA THR A 78 -10.49 -1.10 -2.15
C THR A 78 -11.06 -2.11 -1.18
N VAL A 79 -10.50 -2.21 0.03
CA VAL A 79 -10.96 -3.15 1.06
C VAL A 79 -12.37 -2.80 1.53
N LEU A 80 -12.69 -1.51 1.76
CA LEU A 80 -14.03 -1.06 2.14
C LEU A 80 -15.08 -1.54 1.12
N ARG A 81 -14.83 -1.33 -0.17
CA ARG A 81 -15.76 -1.73 -1.23
C ARG A 81 -15.90 -3.25 -1.35
N LEU A 82 -14.81 -3.97 -1.23
CA LEU A 82 -14.84 -5.43 -1.23
C LEU A 82 -15.63 -5.99 -0.03
N LEU A 83 -15.40 -5.46 1.17
CA LEU A 83 -16.14 -5.85 2.37
C LEU A 83 -17.63 -5.50 2.26
N SER A 84 -17.96 -4.33 1.69
CA SER A 84 -19.35 -3.94 1.48
C SER A 84 -20.06 -4.84 0.47
N ARG A 85 -19.41 -5.20 -0.63
CA ARG A 85 -19.97 -6.17 -1.62
C ARG A 85 -20.12 -7.57 -1.03
N SER A 86 -19.30 -7.93 -0.04
CA SER A 86 -19.40 -9.20 0.69
C SER A 86 -20.43 -9.14 1.85
N GLY A 87 -21.12 -8.01 2.05
CA GLY A 87 -22.14 -7.86 3.08
C GLY A 87 -21.64 -7.59 4.50
N PHE A 88 -20.32 -7.36 4.69
CA PHE A 88 -19.73 -7.11 6.02
C PHE A 88 -19.88 -5.65 6.50
N VAL A 89 -20.16 -4.70 5.62
CA VAL A 89 -20.29 -3.28 5.96
C VAL A 89 -21.71 -2.80 5.66
N PRO A 90 -22.42 -2.19 6.64
CA PRO A 90 -23.77 -1.65 6.42
C PRO A 90 -23.71 -0.48 5.42
N GLN A 91 -24.54 -0.53 4.39
CA GLN A 91 -24.54 0.43 3.28
C GLN A 91 -25.28 1.74 3.59
N GLY A 92 -26.17 1.74 4.58
CA GLY A 92 -27.13 2.82 4.86
C GLY A 92 -26.67 3.89 5.87
N ASN A 93 -25.52 3.75 6.53
CA ASN A 93 -25.08 4.64 7.59
C ASN A 93 -23.76 5.35 7.24
N TYR A 94 -23.82 6.68 7.03
CA TYR A 94 -22.62 7.49 6.76
C TYR A 94 -21.55 7.39 7.85
N ILE A 95 -21.95 7.43 9.12
CA ILE A 95 -20.99 7.40 10.24
C ILE A 95 -20.27 6.04 10.25
N GLY A 96 -21.01 4.94 10.08
CA GLY A 96 -20.43 3.60 10.04
C GLY A 96 -19.46 3.41 8.87
N ILE A 97 -19.81 3.92 7.68
CA ILE A 97 -18.95 3.85 6.49
C ILE A 97 -17.68 4.68 6.67
N LEU A 98 -17.82 5.93 7.15
CA LEU A 98 -16.67 6.81 7.37
C LEU A 98 -15.75 6.30 8.48
N SER A 99 -16.30 5.76 9.57
CA SER A 99 -15.48 5.18 10.64
C SER A 99 -14.74 3.93 10.17
N THR A 100 -15.38 3.07 9.37
CA THR A 100 -14.73 1.90 8.76
C THR A 100 -13.63 2.33 7.79
N LEU A 101 -13.89 3.32 6.92
CA LEU A 101 -12.88 3.85 6.01
C LEU A 101 -11.70 4.45 6.78
N ALA A 102 -11.96 5.25 7.82
CA ALA A 102 -10.92 5.86 8.65
C ALA A 102 -10.06 4.81 9.36
N LEU A 103 -10.69 3.74 9.86
CA LEU A 103 -10.00 2.62 10.50
C LEU A 103 -9.14 1.85 9.50
N LEU A 104 -9.67 1.54 8.32
CA LEU A 104 -8.92 0.86 7.26
C LEU A 104 -7.77 1.73 6.76
N PHE A 105 -8.02 3.02 6.49
CA PHE A 105 -6.99 3.97 6.11
C PHE A 105 -5.89 4.08 7.17
N GLY A 106 -6.27 4.33 8.43
CA GLY A 106 -5.34 4.45 9.55
C GLY A 106 -4.54 3.18 9.77
N GLY A 107 -5.18 2.01 9.70
CA GLY A 107 -4.54 0.70 9.80
C GLY A 107 -3.53 0.46 8.70
N MET A 108 -3.88 0.76 7.44
CA MET A 108 -2.96 0.62 6.30
C MET A 108 -1.80 1.61 6.36
N TYR A 109 -2.07 2.86 6.76
CA TYR A 109 -1.01 3.86 6.96
C TYR A 109 -0.04 3.44 8.06
N LEU A 110 -0.56 3.00 9.19
CA LEU A 110 0.24 2.51 10.31
C LEU A 110 1.08 1.28 9.91
N PHE A 111 0.49 0.36 9.15
CA PHE A 111 1.20 -0.80 8.60
C PHE A 111 2.40 -0.39 7.73
N LEU A 112 2.19 0.51 6.77
CA LEU A 112 3.26 1.01 5.91
C LEU A 112 4.34 1.75 6.72
N TYR A 113 3.94 2.53 7.72
CA TYR A 113 4.84 3.25 8.61
C TYR A 113 5.69 2.31 9.47
N ILE A 114 5.08 1.31 10.13
CA ILE A 114 5.78 0.30 10.94
C ILE A 114 6.74 -0.50 10.07
N ARG A 115 6.31 -0.93 8.88
CA ARG A 115 7.17 -1.63 7.92
C ARG A 115 8.40 -0.78 7.58
N SER A 116 8.21 0.51 7.32
CA SER A 116 9.30 1.44 7.05
C SER A 116 10.25 1.62 8.25
N LEU A 117 9.71 1.67 9.46
CA LEU A 117 10.51 1.80 10.68
C LEU A 117 11.31 0.52 10.95
N SER A 118 10.69 -0.63 10.81
CA SER A 118 11.34 -1.94 10.89
C SER A 118 12.48 -2.06 9.88
N PHE A 119 12.24 -1.64 8.63
CA PHE A 119 13.29 -1.60 7.62
C PHE A 119 14.50 -0.73 8.02
N LYS A 120 14.26 0.46 8.58
CA LYS A 120 15.36 1.33 9.07
C LYS A 120 16.19 0.66 10.15
N LEU A 121 15.55 -0.09 11.05
CA LEU A 121 16.22 -0.84 12.11
C LEU A 121 17.10 -1.95 11.51
N TRP A 122 16.53 -2.78 10.61
CA TRP A 122 17.28 -3.83 9.94
C TRP A 122 18.46 -3.30 9.13
N ARG A 123 18.25 -2.20 8.39
CA ARG A 123 19.30 -1.52 7.66
C ARG A 123 20.47 -1.10 8.59
N TYR A 124 20.15 -0.52 9.72
CA TYR A 124 21.17 -0.06 10.68
C TYR A 124 22.00 -1.22 11.25
N ILE A 125 21.38 -2.37 11.49
CA ILE A 125 22.02 -3.53 12.11
C ILE A 125 22.83 -4.35 11.10
N LEU A 126 22.33 -4.51 9.87
CA LEU A 126 22.81 -5.54 8.94
C LEU A 126 23.57 -5.02 7.73
N LEU A 127 23.42 -3.74 7.36
CA LEU A 127 23.93 -3.23 6.10
C LEU A 127 24.93 -2.09 6.30
N ASP A 128 25.94 -2.07 5.45
CA ASP A 128 26.80 -0.92 5.28
C ASP A 128 26.01 0.29 4.72
N LYS A 129 26.60 1.48 4.83
CA LYS A 129 25.94 2.73 4.43
C LYS A 129 25.53 2.75 2.95
N PHE A 130 26.35 2.15 2.08
CA PHE A 130 26.11 2.15 0.64
C PHE A 130 24.96 1.19 0.27
N SER A 131 25.06 -0.09 0.62
CA SER A 131 24.04 -1.11 0.35
C SER A 131 22.70 -0.77 1.00
N GLY A 132 22.74 -0.20 2.21
CA GLY A 132 21.56 0.30 2.89
C GLY A 132 20.91 1.49 2.19
N GLY A 133 21.69 2.34 1.51
CA GLY A 133 21.18 3.43 0.67
C GLY A 133 20.39 2.90 -0.53
N LEU A 134 20.99 1.97 -1.29
CA LEU A 134 20.35 1.32 -2.43
C LEU A 134 19.04 0.64 -2.06
N LEU A 135 19.06 -0.15 -1.00
CA LEU A 135 17.88 -0.87 -0.54
C LEU A 135 16.76 0.08 -0.07
N THR A 136 17.12 1.23 0.54
CA THR A 136 16.12 2.25 0.92
C THR A 136 15.40 2.81 -0.31
N GLN A 137 16.14 3.03 -1.39
CA GLN A 137 15.60 3.52 -2.64
C GLN A 137 14.67 2.48 -3.28
N ASP A 138 15.08 1.21 -3.33
CA ASP A 138 14.29 0.11 -3.88
C ASP A 138 12.95 -0.03 -3.12
N TYR A 139 12.95 0.04 -1.79
CA TYR A 139 11.73 0.04 -0.98
C TYR A 139 10.82 1.22 -1.27
N PHE A 140 11.39 2.40 -1.43
CA PHE A 140 10.62 3.58 -1.75
C PHE A 140 9.92 3.45 -3.11
N PHE A 141 10.62 2.96 -4.12
CA PHE A 141 10.03 2.71 -5.43
C PHE A 141 8.95 1.64 -5.40
N GLN A 142 9.16 0.58 -4.64
CA GLN A 142 8.16 -0.46 -4.42
C GLN A 142 6.87 0.11 -3.80
N ASP A 143 7.00 0.97 -2.78
CA ASP A 143 5.84 1.60 -2.12
C ASP A 143 5.10 2.55 -3.08
N TRP A 144 5.84 3.27 -3.94
CA TRP A 144 5.26 4.13 -4.96
C TRP A 144 4.51 3.34 -6.04
N ILE A 145 5.11 2.28 -6.58
CA ILE A 145 4.46 1.39 -7.56
C ILE A 145 3.21 0.75 -6.94
N ARG A 146 3.30 0.31 -5.68
CA ARG A 146 2.16 -0.24 -4.94
C ARG A 146 1.03 0.78 -4.82
N ALA A 147 1.34 2.03 -4.46
CA ALA A 147 0.35 3.08 -4.31
C ALA A 147 -0.39 3.37 -5.64
N LEU A 148 0.35 3.46 -6.75
CA LEU A 148 -0.24 3.67 -8.08
C LEU A 148 -1.07 2.47 -8.53
N LEU A 149 -0.56 1.26 -8.37
CA LEU A 149 -1.29 0.05 -8.76
C LEU A 149 -2.58 -0.09 -7.96
N MET A 150 -2.54 0.17 -6.66
CA MET A 150 -3.73 0.13 -5.81
C MET A 150 -4.72 1.25 -6.13
N ALA A 151 -4.27 2.43 -6.62
CA ALA A 151 -5.16 3.46 -7.12
C ALA A 151 -5.92 3.01 -8.38
N VAL A 152 -5.26 2.27 -9.29
CA VAL A 152 -5.94 1.66 -10.44
C VAL A 152 -6.90 0.56 -10.00
N VAL A 153 -6.51 -0.27 -9.03
CA VAL A 153 -7.37 -1.34 -8.49
C VAL A 153 -8.60 -0.75 -7.78
N SER A 154 -8.45 0.35 -7.03
CA SER A 154 -9.60 1.03 -6.40
C SER A 154 -10.62 1.50 -7.45
N LEU A 155 -10.16 2.05 -8.58
CA LEU A 155 -11.03 2.41 -9.70
C LEU A 155 -11.76 1.19 -10.28
N LEU A 156 -11.08 0.04 -10.43
CA LEU A 156 -11.69 -1.19 -10.93
C LEU A 156 -12.81 -1.72 -10.01
N THR A 157 -12.82 -1.35 -8.73
CA THR A 157 -13.93 -1.72 -7.83
C THR A 157 -15.27 -1.08 -8.22
N PHE A 158 -15.27 -0.04 -9.06
CA PHE A 158 -16.50 0.57 -9.61
C PHE A 158 -17.01 -0.17 -10.85
N ALA A 159 -16.20 -1.01 -11.47
CA ALA A 159 -16.63 -1.82 -12.62
C ALA A 159 -17.65 -2.90 -12.21
N PRO A 160 -18.52 -3.34 -13.13
CA PRO A 160 -19.52 -4.39 -12.89
C PRO A 160 -18.88 -5.79 -12.92
N LEU A 161 -17.80 -5.97 -12.13
CA LEU A 161 -17.12 -7.25 -11.97
C LEU A 161 -17.70 -8.03 -10.79
N THR A 162 -17.55 -9.35 -10.80
CA THR A 162 -17.93 -10.19 -9.65
C THR A 162 -17.03 -9.91 -8.44
N THR A 163 -17.54 -10.16 -7.26
CA THR A 163 -16.78 -9.92 -6.01
C THR A 163 -15.51 -10.78 -5.95
N GLU A 164 -15.60 -12.03 -6.41
CA GLU A 164 -14.46 -12.95 -6.48
C GLU A 164 -13.39 -12.44 -7.45
N ALA A 165 -13.79 -11.96 -8.62
CA ALA A 165 -12.84 -11.39 -9.59
C ALA A 165 -12.12 -10.16 -9.01
N LEU A 166 -12.83 -9.28 -8.30
CA LEU A 166 -12.24 -8.12 -7.66
C LEU A 166 -11.27 -8.51 -6.53
N TRP A 167 -11.60 -9.51 -5.71
CA TRP A 167 -10.69 -10.05 -4.71
C TRP A 167 -9.44 -10.64 -5.36
N ALA A 168 -9.59 -11.39 -6.45
CA ALA A 168 -8.47 -11.97 -7.19
C ALA A 168 -7.56 -10.88 -7.80
N ILE A 169 -8.16 -9.83 -8.39
CA ILE A 169 -7.41 -8.70 -8.97
C ILE A 169 -6.68 -7.94 -7.87
N ALA A 170 -7.35 -7.57 -6.77
CA ALA A 170 -6.74 -6.81 -5.68
C ALA A 170 -5.63 -7.61 -4.99
N GLY A 171 -5.89 -8.87 -4.66
CA GLY A 171 -4.91 -9.78 -4.07
C GLY A 171 -3.75 -10.07 -5.01
N GLY A 172 -4.03 -10.32 -6.28
CA GLY A 172 -3.02 -10.58 -7.31
C GLY A 172 -2.11 -9.37 -7.54
N ALA A 173 -2.67 -8.16 -7.66
CA ALA A 173 -1.91 -6.92 -7.79
C ALA A 173 -1.00 -6.69 -6.58
N PHE A 174 -1.52 -6.88 -5.38
CA PHE A 174 -0.76 -6.75 -4.15
C PHE A 174 0.38 -7.76 -4.05
N LEU A 175 0.11 -9.04 -4.33
CA LEU A 175 1.10 -10.11 -4.35
C LEU A 175 2.18 -9.89 -5.42
N LEU A 176 1.80 -9.42 -6.61
CA LEU A 176 2.75 -9.12 -7.67
C LEU A 176 3.80 -8.10 -7.21
N VAL A 177 3.36 -6.95 -6.65
CA VAL A 177 4.29 -5.94 -6.16
C VAL A 177 5.15 -6.47 -5.02
N GLN A 178 4.58 -7.31 -4.16
CA GLN A 178 5.33 -7.91 -3.06
C GLN A 178 6.41 -8.87 -3.55
N LEU A 179 6.09 -9.73 -4.52
CA LEU A 179 7.06 -10.64 -5.12
C LEU A 179 8.19 -9.87 -5.83
N LEU A 180 7.87 -8.83 -6.59
CA LEU A 180 8.88 -7.97 -7.21
C LEU A 180 9.81 -7.34 -6.15
N GLY A 181 9.26 -6.90 -5.03
CA GLY A 181 10.05 -6.36 -3.92
C GLY A 181 10.96 -7.42 -3.29
N ILE A 182 10.46 -8.62 -3.05
CA ILE A 182 11.27 -9.74 -2.52
C ILE A 182 12.45 -10.04 -3.47
N VAL A 183 12.20 -10.12 -4.77
CA VAL A 183 13.26 -10.37 -5.78
C VAL A 183 14.32 -9.27 -5.73
N GLN A 184 13.92 -7.98 -5.66
CA GLN A 184 14.86 -6.87 -5.55
C GLN A 184 15.69 -6.95 -4.26
N VAL A 185 15.06 -7.21 -3.12
CA VAL A 185 15.74 -7.37 -1.84
C VAL A 185 16.74 -8.53 -1.87
N VAL A 186 16.34 -9.69 -2.36
CA VAL A 186 17.25 -10.84 -2.50
C VAL A 186 18.44 -10.48 -3.36
N ARG A 187 18.22 -9.86 -4.52
CA ARG A 187 19.29 -9.42 -5.41
C ARG A 187 20.27 -8.48 -4.69
N ARG A 188 19.77 -7.46 -3.99
CA ARG A 188 20.62 -6.48 -3.27
C ARG A 188 21.39 -7.10 -2.12
N LEU A 189 20.75 -7.91 -1.31
CA LEU A 189 21.40 -8.55 -0.16
C LEU A 189 22.45 -9.60 -0.59
N THR A 190 22.23 -10.29 -1.70
CA THR A 190 23.24 -11.20 -2.26
C THR A 190 24.42 -10.43 -2.84
N GLN A 191 24.22 -9.29 -3.48
CA GLN A 191 25.30 -8.40 -3.94
C GLN A 191 26.12 -7.83 -2.77
N ALA A 192 25.48 -7.54 -1.64
CA ALA A 192 26.14 -7.07 -0.43
C ALA A 192 26.87 -8.17 0.34
N SER A 193 26.98 -9.39 -0.21
CA SER A 193 27.62 -10.56 0.44
C SER A 193 27.06 -10.88 1.83
N THR A 194 25.78 -10.54 2.07
CA THR A 194 25.09 -10.88 3.32
C THR A 194 24.93 -12.40 3.42
N GLY A 195 25.25 -12.98 4.57
CA GLY A 195 25.14 -14.42 4.77
C GLY A 195 23.71 -14.93 4.58
N PHE A 196 23.56 -16.16 4.03
CA PHE A 196 22.26 -16.76 3.75
C PHE A 196 21.29 -16.78 4.93
N LEU A 197 21.79 -17.01 6.15
CA LEU A 197 20.96 -17.00 7.36
C LEU A 197 20.32 -15.63 7.60
N PHE A 198 21.06 -14.54 7.41
CA PHE A 198 20.54 -13.18 7.56
C PHE A 198 19.52 -12.84 6.49
N LEU A 199 19.77 -13.24 5.23
CA LEU A 199 18.81 -13.09 4.15
C LEU A 199 17.49 -13.79 4.49
N PHE A 200 17.56 -15.04 4.95
CA PHE A 200 16.40 -15.84 5.32
C PHE A 200 15.61 -15.20 6.48
N LEU A 201 16.30 -14.82 7.56
CA LEU A 201 15.68 -14.18 8.72
C LEU A 201 15.02 -12.84 8.34
N TYR A 202 15.70 -12.04 7.52
CA TYR A 202 15.16 -10.78 7.04
C TYR A 202 13.88 -10.99 6.22
N LEU A 203 13.89 -11.91 5.25
CA LEU A 203 12.72 -12.20 4.42
C LEU A 203 11.55 -12.72 5.27
N CYS A 204 11.81 -13.62 6.20
CA CYS A 204 10.76 -14.15 7.07
C CYS A 204 10.17 -13.07 7.97
N ALA A 205 11.00 -12.28 8.65
CA ALA A 205 10.54 -11.32 9.64
C ALA A 205 9.96 -10.04 9.02
N HIS A 206 10.49 -9.59 7.89
CA HIS A 206 10.11 -8.30 7.31
C HIS A 206 9.19 -8.41 6.12
N GLU A 207 9.37 -9.41 5.27
CA GLU A 207 8.57 -9.56 4.05
C GLU A 207 7.40 -10.53 4.21
N VAL A 208 7.54 -11.61 4.97
CA VAL A 208 6.52 -12.66 5.09
C VAL A 208 5.64 -12.49 6.33
N ALA A 209 6.24 -12.29 7.50
CA ALA A 209 5.48 -12.23 8.77
C ALA A 209 4.37 -11.17 8.79
N PRO A 210 4.53 -9.92 8.28
CA PRO A 210 3.46 -8.93 8.28
C PRO A 210 2.22 -9.39 7.52
N PHE A 211 2.40 -10.17 6.43
CA PHE A 211 1.27 -10.71 5.66
C PHE A 211 0.57 -11.85 6.38
N LEU A 212 1.33 -12.71 7.06
CA LEU A 212 0.75 -13.77 7.89
C LEU A 212 -0.08 -13.18 9.02
N TYR A 213 0.35 -12.07 9.63
CA TYR A 213 -0.43 -11.37 10.65
C TYR A 213 -1.71 -10.77 10.08
N ILE A 214 -1.66 -10.12 8.90
CA ILE A 214 -2.85 -9.56 8.25
C ILE A 214 -3.80 -10.69 7.86
N ALA A 215 -3.31 -11.76 7.22
CA ALA A 215 -4.12 -12.90 6.85
C ALA A 215 -4.75 -13.59 8.08
N GLY A 216 -3.97 -13.79 9.13
CA GLY A 216 -4.45 -14.33 10.40
C GLY A 216 -5.52 -13.45 11.05
N ALA A 217 -5.31 -12.13 11.08
CA ALA A 217 -6.30 -11.18 11.58
C ALA A 217 -7.59 -11.21 10.74
N THR A 218 -7.47 -11.26 9.41
CA THR A 218 -8.63 -11.34 8.50
C THR A 218 -9.42 -12.63 8.74
N ILE A 219 -8.75 -13.77 8.87
CA ILE A 219 -9.39 -15.07 9.16
C ILE A 219 -10.05 -15.03 10.54
N TYR A 220 -9.39 -14.48 11.56
CA TYR A 220 -9.94 -14.35 12.91
C TYR A 220 -11.21 -13.48 12.90
N LEU A 221 -11.16 -12.33 12.23
CA LEU A 221 -12.29 -11.42 12.10
C LEU A 221 -13.45 -12.03 11.30
N SER A 222 -13.17 -12.85 10.28
CA SER A 222 -14.19 -13.50 9.45
C SER A 222 -14.91 -14.64 10.15
N ARG A 223 -14.32 -15.24 11.19
CA ARG A 223 -14.94 -16.36 11.97
C ARG A 223 -16.05 -15.91 12.92
N GLY A 224 -16.40 -14.62 12.94
CA GLY A 224 -17.58 -14.11 13.66
C GLY A 224 -17.40 -13.94 15.16
N ASP A 225 -16.19 -14.06 15.71
CA ASP A 225 -15.89 -13.73 17.11
C ASP A 225 -15.91 -12.21 17.40
N LEU A 226 -16.40 -11.43 16.44
CA LEU A 226 -16.67 -9.98 16.58
C LEU A 226 -17.98 -9.73 17.36
N LEU A 227 -18.12 -10.30 18.55
CA LEU A 227 -19.16 -9.92 19.51
C LEU A 227 -19.05 -8.44 19.94
N LEU A 228 -17.99 -7.74 19.60
CA LEU A 228 -17.77 -6.35 20.01
C LEU A 228 -18.46 -5.31 19.11
N LEU A 229 -18.84 -5.64 17.87
CA LEU A 229 -19.55 -4.67 17.01
C LEU A 229 -21.07 -4.70 17.20
N ASN A 230 -21.63 -5.73 17.82
CA ASN A 230 -23.07 -5.79 18.15
C ASN A 230 -23.44 -5.02 19.42
N THR A 231 -22.47 -4.47 20.17
CA THR A 231 -22.74 -3.68 21.38
C THR A 231 -22.92 -2.19 21.11
N PHE A 232 -22.79 -1.74 19.85
CA PHE A 232 -22.99 -0.35 19.43
C PHE A 232 -24.21 -0.15 18.49
N GLN A 233 -25.14 -1.10 18.48
CA GLN A 233 -26.46 -0.90 17.88
C GLN A 233 -27.47 -0.39 18.90
#